data_b97c1bae7b9549a20c02a03a817ef715
#
_entry.id   b97c1bae7b9549a20c02a03a817ef715
#
_cell.length_a   1.000
_cell.length_b   1.000
_cell.length_c   1.000
_cell.angle_alpha   90.00
_cell.angle_beta   90.00
_cell.angle_gamma   90.00
#
_symmetry.space_group_name_H-M   'P 1'
#
loop_
_entity.id
_entity.type
_entity.pdbx_description
1 polymer ?
#
loop_
_entity_poly.entity_id
_entity_poly.type
_entity_poly.pdbx_seq_one_letter_code
_entity_poly.pdbx_strand_id
1 'polypeptide(L)'
;MKFGEKVRDLRKKNSLTQDELAKCLGVSKRTIIGWERDGRYPRNVEILEKMADIFHVPLTYIQPDQSLFIERAAATYGKKGKIEAQHLAFELTELFASGELTAQDMDGIMYEKHKAYFKYREQEREKNRILSL
;
A
#
# COMPACT_ATOMS: atom_id res chain seq x y z
N MET A 1 0.91 -10.14 6.61
CA MET A 1 -0.41 -10.49 6.07
C MET A 1 -0.66 -9.78 4.76
N LYS A 2 -1.15 -10.51 3.77
CA LYS A 2 -1.58 -9.91 2.50
C LYS A 2 -2.91 -9.18 2.69
N PHE A 3 -3.23 -8.28 1.77
CA PHE A 3 -4.45 -7.47 1.85
C PHE A 3 -5.71 -8.33 2.03
N GLY A 4 -5.89 -9.36 1.20
CA GLY A 4 -7.07 -10.23 1.27
C GLY A 4 -7.20 -10.96 2.61
N GLU A 5 -6.07 -11.37 3.17
CA GLU A 5 -6.03 -12.00 4.48
C GLU A 5 -6.43 -11.02 5.59
N LYS A 6 -5.98 -9.77 5.49
CA LYS A 6 -6.36 -8.71 6.43
C LYS A 6 -7.86 -8.45 6.38
N VAL A 7 -8.41 -8.32 5.18
CA VAL A 7 -9.86 -8.09 4.98
C VAL A 7 -10.67 -9.22 5.59
N ARG A 8 -10.30 -10.46 5.31
CA ARG A 8 -10.99 -11.64 5.83
C ARG A 8 -10.92 -11.69 7.35
N ASP A 9 -9.73 -11.45 7.91
CA ASP A 9 -9.52 -11.47 9.36
C ASP A 9 -10.35 -10.39 10.05
N LEU A 10 -10.30 -9.16 9.55
CA LEU A 10 -11.07 -8.05 10.11
C LEU A 10 -12.57 -8.27 9.96
N ARG A 11 -13.01 -8.80 8.82
CA ARG A 11 -14.41 -9.13 8.59
C ARG A 11 -14.93 -10.12 9.61
N LYS A 12 -14.20 -11.20 9.84
CA LYS A 12 -14.57 -12.23 10.80
C LYS A 12 -14.56 -11.72 12.22
N LYS A 13 -13.57 -10.91 12.59
CA LYS A 13 -13.50 -10.28 13.91
C LYS A 13 -14.68 -9.35 14.18
N ASN A 14 -15.25 -8.78 13.16
CA ASN A 14 -16.42 -7.90 13.25
C ASN A 14 -17.73 -8.63 13.00
N SER A 15 -17.69 -9.96 12.91
CA SER A 15 -18.87 -10.83 12.71
C SER A 15 -19.67 -10.49 11.45
N LEU A 16 -18.98 -10.09 10.39
CA LEU A 16 -19.60 -9.75 9.11
C LEU A 16 -19.44 -10.89 8.11
N THR A 17 -20.51 -11.18 7.38
CA THR A 17 -20.42 -12.05 6.20
C THR A 17 -19.86 -11.26 5.02
N GLN A 18 -19.42 -11.96 3.98
CA GLN A 18 -18.95 -11.29 2.76
C GLN A 18 -20.05 -10.40 2.16
N ASP A 19 -21.30 -10.88 2.20
CA ASP A 19 -22.45 -10.14 1.68
C ASP A 19 -22.71 -8.87 2.49
N GLU A 20 -22.66 -8.97 3.82
CA GLU A 20 -22.83 -7.84 4.71
C GLU A 20 -21.75 -6.77 4.49
N LEU A 21 -20.49 -7.19 4.38
CA LEU A 21 -19.39 -6.26 4.11
C LEU A 21 -19.59 -5.58 2.74
N ALA A 22 -20.00 -6.35 1.73
CA ALA A 22 -20.26 -5.81 0.40
C ALA A 22 -21.32 -4.70 0.46
N LYS A 23 -22.39 -4.91 1.20
CA LYS A 23 -23.46 -3.92 1.38
C LYS A 23 -22.95 -2.66 2.08
N CYS A 24 -22.13 -2.84 3.12
CA CYS A 24 -21.55 -1.71 3.86
C CYS A 24 -20.64 -0.85 2.98
N LEU A 25 -19.93 -1.48 2.05
CA LEU A 25 -18.98 -0.78 1.17
C LEU A 25 -19.59 -0.33 -0.16
N GLY A 26 -20.81 -0.74 -0.45
CA GLY A 26 -21.46 -0.42 -1.72
C GLY A 26 -20.87 -1.15 -2.92
N VAL A 27 -20.34 -2.35 -2.70
CA VAL A 27 -19.76 -3.20 -3.76
C VAL A 27 -20.49 -4.55 -3.81
N SER A 28 -20.21 -5.36 -4.84
CA SER A 28 -20.79 -6.69 -4.94
C SER A 28 -20.07 -7.70 -4.05
N LYS A 29 -20.76 -8.76 -3.67
CA LYS A 29 -20.16 -9.89 -2.96
C LYS A 29 -18.98 -10.48 -3.75
N ARG A 30 -19.12 -10.55 -5.08
CA ARG A 30 -18.08 -11.03 -5.98
C ARG A 30 -16.80 -10.19 -5.84
N THR A 31 -16.92 -8.89 -5.65
CA THR A 31 -15.79 -8.00 -5.42
C THR A 31 -15.06 -8.35 -4.12
N ILE A 32 -15.82 -8.60 -3.05
CA ILE A 32 -15.23 -9.01 -1.75
C ILE A 32 -14.47 -10.34 -1.91
N ILE A 33 -15.07 -11.30 -2.60
CA ILE A 33 -14.43 -12.60 -2.86
C ILE A 33 -13.14 -12.41 -3.65
N GLY A 34 -13.14 -11.51 -4.64
CA GLY A 34 -11.95 -11.19 -5.41
C GLY A 34 -10.82 -10.65 -4.55
N TRP A 35 -11.13 -9.79 -3.60
CA TRP A 35 -10.11 -9.27 -2.67
C TRP A 35 -9.57 -10.36 -1.75
N GLU A 36 -10.45 -11.20 -1.21
CA GLU A 36 -10.07 -12.23 -0.23
C GLU A 36 -9.36 -13.44 -0.85
N ARG A 37 -9.71 -13.81 -2.07
CA ARG A 37 -9.22 -15.05 -2.71
C ARG A 37 -8.27 -14.84 -3.88
N ASP A 38 -8.53 -13.81 -4.72
CA ASP A 38 -7.87 -13.68 -6.01
C ASP A 38 -6.79 -12.60 -6.02
N GLY A 39 -6.45 -12.05 -4.86
CA GLY A 39 -5.41 -11.05 -4.74
C GLY A 39 -5.74 -9.71 -5.36
N ARG A 40 -7.02 -9.41 -5.57
CA ARG A 40 -7.46 -8.12 -6.09
C ARG A 40 -7.45 -7.06 -5.00
N TYR A 41 -7.49 -5.81 -5.40
CA TYR A 41 -7.41 -4.65 -4.51
C TYR A 41 -8.51 -3.63 -4.86
N PRO A 42 -9.03 -2.85 -3.89
CA PRO A 42 -10.09 -1.87 -4.17
C PRO A 42 -9.70 -0.84 -5.22
N ARG A 43 -10.67 -0.44 -6.03
CA ARG A 43 -10.46 0.49 -7.16
C ARG A 43 -10.16 1.92 -6.74
N ASN A 44 -10.55 2.32 -5.53
CA ASN A 44 -10.31 3.68 -5.07
C ASN A 44 -10.02 3.72 -3.58
N VAL A 45 -9.37 4.80 -3.15
CA VAL A 45 -8.97 5.00 -1.77
C VAL A 45 -10.17 5.17 -0.85
N GLU A 46 -11.28 5.70 -1.35
CA GLU A 46 -12.50 5.91 -0.57
C GLU A 46 -13.04 4.60 0.01
N ILE A 47 -12.95 3.51 -0.75
CA ILE A 47 -13.36 2.19 -0.27
C ILE A 47 -12.46 1.74 0.89
N LEU A 48 -11.16 1.99 0.79
CA LEU A 48 -10.20 1.68 1.86
C LEU A 48 -10.49 2.49 3.12
N GLU A 49 -10.84 3.77 2.96
CA GLU A 49 -11.21 4.64 4.08
C GLU A 49 -12.49 4.16 4.77
N LYS A 50 -13.51 3.80 4.00
CA LYS A 50 -14.75 3.22 4.54
C LYS A 50 -14.47 1.91 5.27
N MET A 51 -13.62 1.08 4.71
CA MET A 51 -13.22 -0.19 5.31
C MET A 51 -12.52 0.04 6.65
N ALA A 52 -11.59 0.99 6.70
CA ALA A 52 -10.90 1.36 7.92
C ALA A 52 -11.90 1.82 9.01
N ASP A 53 -12.88 2.62 8.63
CA ASP A 53 -13.93 3.10 9.54
C ASP A 53 -14.79 1.95 10.07
N ILE A 54 -15.23 1.05 9.17
CA ILE A 54 -16.07 -0.09 9.55
C ILE A 54 -15.33 -1.01 10.53
N PHE A 55 -14.06 -1.25 10.27
CA PHE A 55 -13.25 -2.16 11.09
C PHE A 55 -12.60 -1.48 12.29
N HIS A 56 -12.75 -0.17 12.45
CA HIS A 56 -12.14 0.62 13.52
C HIS A 56 -10.62 0.45 13.60
N VAL A 57 -9.97 0.48 12.45
CA VAL A 57 -8.51 0.40 12.33
C VAL A 57 -7.99 1.60 11.56
N PRO A 58 -6.71 1.98 11.76
CA PRO A 58 -6.10 3.03 10.96
C PRO A 58 -6.04 2.62 9.48
N LEU A 59 -6.18 3.59 8.59
CA LEU A 59 -6.05 3.35 7.14
C LEU A 59 -4.70 2.71 6.81
N THR A 60 -3.64 3.10 7.50
CA THR A 60 -2.29 2.55 7.33
C THR A 60 -2.20 1.05 7.59
N TYR A 61 -3.12 0.50 8.40
CA TYR A 61 -3.16 -0.94 8.64
C TYR A 61 -3.64 -1.71 7.42
N ILE A 62 -4.57 -1.13 6.65
CA ILE A 62 -5.20 -1.79 5.50
C ILE A 62 -4.39 -1.59 4.22
N GLN A 63 -3.80 -0.41 4.04
CA GLN A 63 -2.99 -0.10 2.87
C GLN A 63 -1.75 -0.99 2.78
N PRO A 64 -1.21 -1.22 1.57
CA PRO A 64 0.08 -1.88 1.43
C PRO A 64 1.12 -1.20 2.31
N ASP A 65 1.83 -1.97 3.12
CA ASP A 65 2.77 -1.42 4.10
C ASP A 65 4.05 -0.92 3.42
N GLN A 66 4.23 0.39 3.43
CA GLN A 66 5.43 1.05 2.91
C GLN A 66 6.21 1.76 4.01
N SER A 67 5.83 1.55 5.29
CA SER A 67 6.46 2.26 6.41
C SER A 67 7.94 1.96 6.56
N LEU A 68 8.36 0.71 6.35
CA LEU A 68 9.78 0.32 6.40
C LEU A 68 10.60 1.04 5.34
N PHE A 69 10.04 1.18 4.14
CA PHE A 69 10.70 1.92 3.06
C PHE A 69 10.90 3.39 3.46
N ILE A 70 9.87 4.04 3.98
CA ILE A 70 9.93 5.44 4.40
C ILE A 70 10.93 5.61 5.55
N GLU A 71 10.90 4.73 6.55
CA GLU A 71 11.83 4.75 7.69
C GLU A 71 13.28 4.60 7.23
N ARG A 72 13.53 3.66 6.33
CA ARG A 72 14.87 3.43 5.79
C ARG A 72 15.38 4.63 5.02
N ALA A 73 14.54 5.24 4.19
CA ALA A 73 14.89 6.44 3.45
C ALA A 73 15.21 7.61 4.40
N ALA A 74 14.40 7.78 5.45
CA ALA A 74 14.61 8.81 6.46
C ALA A 74 15.93 8.60 7.22
N ALA A 75 16.21 7.37 7.63
CA ALA A 75 17.42 7.02 8.35
C ALA A 75 18.68 7.20 7.50
N THR A 76 18.60 6.91 6.21
CA THR A 76 19.76 6.94 5.30
C THR A 76 20.00 8.33 4.72
N TYR A 77 18.93 9.06 4.36
CA TYR A 77 19.02 10.33 3.62
C TYR A 77 18.39 11.51 4.35
N GLY A 78 17.95 11.33 5.57
CA GLY A 78 17.40 12.39 6.40
C GLY A 78 16.00 12.86 5.96
N LYS A 79 15.68 14.10 6.30
CA LYS A 79 14.37 14.69 6.06
C LYS A 79 13.98 14.69 4.57
N LYS A 80 14.94 14.99 3.70
CA LYS A 80 14.71 15.00 2.25
C LYS A 80 14.34 13.61 1.75
N GLY A 81 15.06 12.58 2.21
CA GLY A 81 14.75 11.19 1.87
C GLY A 81 13.37 10.76 2.36
N LYS A 82 13.00 11.17 3.56
CA LYS A 82 11.67 10.90 4.10
C LYS A 82 10.57 11.48 3.21
N ILE A 83 10.72 12.74 2.81
CA ILE A 83 9.73 13.43 1.96
C ILE A 83 9.62 12.75 0.60
N GLU A 84 10.75 12.43 -0.03
CA GLU A 84 10.78 11.75 -1.32
C GLU A 84 10.12 10.38 -1.25
N ALA A 85 10.42 9.61 -0.19
CA ALA A 85 9.83 8.30 0.01
C ALA A 85 8.33 8.37 0.25
N GLN A 86 7.87 9.37 1.00
CA GLN A 86 6.43 9.58 1.23
C GLN A 86 5.70 9.91 -0.07
N HIS A 87 6.30 10.72 -0.95
CA HIS A 87 5.76 11.02 -2.27
C HIS A 87 5.64 9.77 -3.14
N LEU A 88 6.68 8.97 -3.18
CA LEU A 88 6.67 7.72 -3.94
C LEU A 88 5.63 6.75 -3.40
N ALA A 89 5.54 6.63 -2.07
CA ALA A 89 4.54 5.77 -1.43
C ALA A 89 3.12 6.22 -1.77
N PHE A 90 2.88 7.53 -1.80
CA PHE A 90 1.58 8.09 -2.19
C PHE A 90 1.25 7.76 -3.65
N GLU A 91 2.19 7.95 -4.57
CA GLU A 91 2.01 7.63 -5.99
C GLU A 91 1.68 6.16 -6.19
N LEU A 92 2.36 5.26 -5.47
CA LEU A 92 2.09 3.83 -5.53
C LEU A 92 0.70 3.50 -4.99
N THR A 93 0.27 4.15 -3.90
CA THR A 93 -1.06 3.95 -3.35
C THR A 93 -2.13 4.37 -4.36
N GLU A 94 -1.94 5.49 -5.04
CA GLU A 94 -2.85 5.95 -6.10
C GLU A 94 -2.91 4.96 -7.26
N LEU A 95 -1.76 4.44 -7.68
CA LEU A 95 -1.69 3.42 -8.73
C LEU A 95 -2.46 2.16 -8.34
N PHE A 96 -2.27 1.71 -7.09
CA PHE A 96 -2.91 0.49 -6.60
C PHE A 96 -4.42 0.65 -6.42
N ALA A 97 -4.89 1.87 -6.21
CA ALA A 97 -6.31 2.17 -6.08
C ALA A 97 -7.10 1.94 -7.39
N SER A 98 -6.42 1.76 -8.53
CA SER A 98 -7.07 1.41 -9.79
C SER A 98 -7.82 0.07 -9.70
N GLY A 99 -7.37 -0.82 -8.81
CA GLY A 99 -8.03 -2.11 -8.54
C GLY A 99 -7.85 -3.16 -9.64
N GLU A 100 -6.99 -2.90 -10.62
CA GLU A 100 -6.74 -3.82 -11.73
C GLU A 100 -5.57 -4.77 -11.46
N LEU A 101 -4.79 -4.49 -10.42
CA LEU A 101 -3.58 -5.24 -10.09
C LEU A 101 -3.88 -6.28 -9.01
N THR A 102 -3.22 -7.43 -9.11
CA THR A 102 -3.25 -8.43 -8.05
C THR A 102 -2.33 -7.98 -6.91
N ALA A 103 -2.49 -8.60 -5.72
CA ALA A 103 -1.59 -8.34 -4.59
C ALA A 103 -0.13 -8.66 -4.95
N GLN A 104 0.08 -9.73 -5.73
CA GLN A 104 1.42 -10.11 -6.19
C GLN A 104 2.02 -9.07 -7.12
N ASP A 105 1.22 -8.52 -8.04
CA ASP A 105 1.68 -7.45 -8.95
C ASP A 105 2.05 -6.20 -8.15
N MET A 106 1.24 -5.82 -7.15
CA MET A 106 1.52 -4.67 -6.31
C MET A 106 2.82 -4.85 -5.52
N ASP A 107 3.05 -6.02 -4.95
CA ASP A 107 4.29 -6.33 -4.22
C ASP A 107 5.50 -6.21 -5.14
N GLY A 108 5.41 -6.74 -6.36
CA GLY A 108 6.48 -6.66 -7.35
C GLY A 108 6.78 -5.23 -7.76
N ILE A 109 5.74 -4.44 -8.00
CA ILE A 109 5.89 -3.01 -8.37
C ILE A 109 6.53 -2.23 -7.23
N MET A 110 6.05 -2.43 -6.00
CA MET A 110 6.64 -1.77 -4.82
C MET A 110 8.12 -2.10 -4.69
N TYR A 111 8.48 -3.37 -4.78
CA TYR A 111 9.86 -3.81 -4.67
C TYR A 111 10.75 -3.11 -5.70
N GLU A 112 10.34 -3.12 -6.97
CA GLU A 112 11.12 -2.51 -8.05
C GLU A 112 11.24 -0.99 -7.87
N LYS A 113 10.17 -0.31 -7.47
CA LYS A 113 10.18 1.14 -7.26
C LYS A 113 11.00 1.55 -6.06
N HIS A 114 10.92 0.82 -4.94
CA HIS A 114 11.74 1.09 -3.76
C HIS A 114 13.22 0.88 -4.07
N LYS A 115 13.54 -0.20 -4.78
CA LYS A 115 14.91 -0.51 -5.22
C LYS A 115 15.46 0.58 -6.13
N ALA A 116 14.66 1.02 -7.11
CA ALA A 116 15.05 2.08 -8.02
C ALA A 116 15.32 3.40 -7.30
N TYR A 117 14.52 3.73 -6.27
CA TYR A 117 14.73 4.92 -5.46
C TYR A 117 16.09 4.90 -4.75
N PHE A 118 16.43 3.81 -4.08
CA PHE A 118 17.71 3.71 -3.38
C PHE A 118 18.87 3.75 -4.36
N LYS A 119 18.76 3.11 -5.51
CA LYS A 119 19.78 3.16 -6.56
C LYS A 119 20.01 4.59 -7.04
N TYR A 120 18.94 5.32 -7.29
CA TYR A 120 19.01 6.73 -7.70
C TYR A 120 19.71 7.58 -6.63
N ARG A 121 19.35 7.43 -5.35
CA ARG A 121 19.94 8.20 -4.26
C ARG A 121 21.42 7.89 -4.08
N GLU A 122 21.81 6.63 -4.23
CA GLU A 122 23.23 6.26 -4.12
C GLU A 122 24.05 6.84 -5.30
N GLN A 123 23.48 6.86 -6.50
CA GLN A 123 24.12 7.49 -7.64
C GLN A 123 24.30 9.01 -7.44
N GLU A 124 23.30 9.69 -6.89
CA GLU A 124 23.39 11.10 -6.57
C GLU A 124 24.42 11.38 -5.48
N ARG A 125 24.45 10.53 -4.46
CA ARG A 125 25.42 10.63 -3.36
C ARG A 125 26.86 10.51 -3.88
N GLU A 126 27.12 9.54 -4.74
CA GLU A 126 28.44 9.31 -5.35
C GLU A 126 28.83 10.49 -6.24
N LYS A 127 27.91 10.99 -7.04
CA LYS A 127 28.14 12.16 -7.90
C LYS A 127 28.52 13.38 -7.06
N ASN A 128 27.79 13.64 -5.97
CA ASN A 128 28.06 14.76 -5.07
C ASN A 128 29.42 14.59 -4.37
N ARG A 129 29.78 13.38 -3.99
CA ARG A 129 31.07 13.07 -3.40
C ARG A 129 32.22 13.44 -4.37
N ILE A 130 32.08 13.04 -5.63
CA ILE A 130 33.10 13.32 -6.67
C ILE A 130 33.21 14.83 -6.89
N LEU A 131 32.06 15.53 -6.99
CA LEU A 131 32.06 16.99 -7.20
C LEU A 131 32.63 17.78 -6.05
N SER A 132 32.68 17.20 -4.83
CA SER A 132 33.23 17.83 -3.64
C SER A 132 34.75 17.67 -3.52
N LEU A 133 35.37 16.86 -4.38
CA LEU A 133 36.82 16.70 -4.39
C LEU A 133 37.47 17.90 -5.07
#